data_a0e2b4fc330a1787daadbdfa757af1b6
#
_entry.id   a0e2b4fc330a1787daadbdfa757af1b6
#
_cell.length_a   1.000
_cell.length_b   1.000
_cell.length_c   1.000
_cell.angle_alpha   90.00
_cell.angle_beta   90.00
_cell.angle_gamma   90.00
#
_symmetry.space_group_name_H-M   'P 1'
#
loop_
_entity.id
_entity.type
_entity.pdbx_description
1 polymer ?
#
loop_
_entity_poly.entity_id
_entity_poly.type
_entity_poly.pdbx_seq_one_letter_code
_entity_poly.pdbx_strand_id
1 'polypeptide(L)'
;NPKQLIEGAVLVVGSGSSGTQISEELLRSGKEVYLSIGPHDRPPRRYRGRDNVWWLGVLGKWEAKTPNPGTQHVTIAVSGYDGGKTIDFRKLANKGIKLVGMTKEYKNEKIYFADDLKKNIDNGDKNFLSLLDEADEYIKNNNLNFPEEPEAREFNPDHDYITKPITELDLIESRIKTVIWATGYSHNFNW
;
A
#
# COMPACT_ATOMS: atom_id res chain seq x y z
N ASN A 1 3.11 18.48 -6.82
CA ASN A 1 3.85 18.56 -8.08
C ASN A 1 5.33 18.27 -7.82
N PRO A 2 5.92 17.18 -8.34
CA PRO A 2 7.31 16.78 -8.08
C PRO A 2 8.35 17.87 -8.43
N LYS A 3 8.07 18.72 -9.41
CA LYS A 3 8.96 19.81 -9.84
C LYS A 3 9.12 20.93 -8.81
N GLN A 4 8.22 20.99 -7.83
CA GLN A 4 8.27 22.01 -6.76
C GLN A 4 9.04 21.52 -5.52
N LEU A 5 9.41 20.24 -5.49
CA LEU A 5 10.13 19.66 -4.37
C LEU A 5 11.64 20.01 -4.48
N ILE A 6 12.24 20.24 -3.33
CA ILE A 6 13.69 20.45 -3.21
C ILE A 6 14.44 19.26 -3.84
N GLU A 7 15.61 19.52 -4.41
CA GLU A 7 16.45 18.44 -4.93
C GLU A 7 16.92 17.53 -3.79
N GLY A 8 16.80 16.21 -4.01
CA GLY A 8 17.12 15.19 -3.01
C GLY A 8 16.10 14.06 -2.98
N ALA A 9 16.32 13.11 -2.09
CA ALA A 9 15.40 11.99 -1.86
C ALA A 9 14.15 12.44 -1.11
N VAL A 10 13.06 11.67 -1.29
CA VAL A 10 11.77 11.92 -0.66
C VAL A 10 11.37 10.70 0.16
N LEU A 11 10.99 10.91 1.41
CA LEU A 11 10.33 9.91 2.23
C LEU A 11 8.81 10.14 2.19
N VAL A 12 8.06 9.15 1.73
CA VAL A 12 6.60 9.12 1.80
C VAL A 12 6.20 8.24 2.98
N VAL A 13 5.47 8.79 3.93
CA VAL A 13 4.98 8.08 5.12
C VAL A 13 3.53 7.71 4.93
N GLY A 14 3.24 6.40 4.91
CA GLY A 14 1.91 5.85 4.68
C GLY A 14 1.78 5.20 3.30
N SER A 15 1.28 3.98 3.28
CA SER A 15 1.23 3.08 2.12
C SER A 15 -0.17 2.83 1.57
N GLY A 16 -1.12 3.69 1.92
CA GLY A 16 -2.45 3.68 1.32
C GLY A 16 -2.44 4.15 -0.15
N SER A 17 -3.61 4.27 -0.74
CA SER A 17 -3.79 4.68 -2.14
C SER A 17 -3.02 5.95 -2.49
N SER A 18 -3.07 6.98 -1.63
CA SER A 18 -2.35 8.23 -1.85
C SER A 18 -0.84 8.05 -1.78
N GLY A 19 -0.33 7.37 -0.74
CA GLY A 19 1.10 7.21 -0.56
C GLY A 19 1.75 6.40 -1.68
N THR A 20 1.11 5.34 -2.14
CA THR A 20 1.61 4.53 -3.26
C THR A 20 1.61 5.31 -4.57
N GLN A 21 0.54 6.06 -4.88
CA GLN A 21 0.45 6.88 -6.09
C GLN A 21 1.49 8.01 -6.10
N ILE A 22 1.65 8.71 -4.96
CA ILE A 22 2.67 9.77 -4.80
C ILE A 22 4.07 9.18 -5.01
N SER A 23 4.35 8.02 -4.42
CA SER A 23 5.66 7.37 -4.55
C SER A 23 5.97 6.99 -6.00
N GLU A 24 5.01 6.45 -6.74
CA GLU A 24 5.19 6.13 -8.17
C GLU A 24 5.35 7.38 -9.03
N GLU A 25 4.63 8.47 -8.73
CA GLU A 25 4.77 9.74 -9.46
C GLU A 25 6.16 10.36 -9.22
N LEU A 26 6.62 10.36 -7.98
CA LEU A 26 7.95 10.85 -7.61
C LEU A 26 9.05 10.04 -8.30
N LEU A 27 8.95 8.71 -8.27
CA LEU A 27 9.91 7.85 -8.95
C LEU A 27 9.95 8.13 -10.45
N ARG A 28 8.79 8.24 -11.12
CA ARG A 28 8.72 8.60 -12.55
C ARG A 28 9.32 9.98 -12.85
N SER A 29 9.28 10.90 -11.89
CA SER A 29 9.90 12.21 -12.04
C SER A 29 11.42 12.21 -11.79
N GLY A 30 12.03 11.04 -11.55
CA GLY A 30 13.46 10.87 -11.31
C GLY A 30 13.91 11.12 -9.87
N LYS A 31 12.96 11.20 -8.90
CA LYS A 31 13.29 11.32 -7.49
C LYS A 31 13.66 9.95 -6.92
N GLU A 32 14.63 9.93 -6.01
CA GLU A 32 14.86 8.80 -5.12
C GLU A 32 13.76 8.78 -4.06
N VAL A 33 13.09 7.62 -3.88
CA VAL A 33 11.89 7.54 -3.04
C VAL A 33 12.02 6.42 -2.01
N TYR A 34 11.76 6.78 -0.76
CA TYR A 34 11.51 5.86 0.35
C TYR A 34 10.01 5.83 0.64
N LEU A 35 9.44 4.64 0.84
CA LEU A 35 8.03 4.46 1.20
C LEU A 35 7.93 3.71 2.53
N SER A 36 7.37 4.38 3.53
CA SER A 36 7.10 3.78 4.85
C SER A 36 5.75 3.06 4.84
N ILE A 37 5.79 1.76 5.12
CA ILE A 37 4.66 0.84 5.03
C ILE A 37 4.27 0.37 6.42
N GLY A 38 3.07 0.77 6.85
CA GLY A 38 2.42 0.25 8.05
C GLY A 38 1.40 -0.86 7.73
N PRO A 39 0.61 -1.29 8.72
CA PRO A 39 -0.50 -2.21 8.51
C PRO A 39 -1.45 -1.72 7.42
N HIS A 40 -1.85 -2.60 6.51
CA HIS A 40 -2.72 -2.26 5.39
C HIS A 40 -3.46 -3.49 4.86
N ASP A 41 -4.61 -3.25 4.23
CA ASP A 41 -5.29 -4.18 3.36
C ASP A 41 -4.91 -3.88 1.91
N ARG A 42 -4.77 -4.92 1.11
CA ARG A 42 -4.33 -4.83 -0.29
C ARG A 42 -5.31 -5.58 -1.20
N PRO A 43 -6.54 -5.05 -1.39
CA PRO A 43 -7.50 -5.72 -2.26
C PRO A 43 -7.02 -5.72 -3.73
N PRO A 44 -7.41 -6.74 -4.52
CA PRO A 44 -7.19 -6.71 -5.96
C PRO A 44 -7.96 -5.54 -6.57
N ARG A 45 -7.37 -4.83 -7.53
CA ARG A 45 -8.11 -3.80 -8.27
C ARG A 45 -9.17 -4.42 -9.15
N ARG A 46 -8.83 -5.53 -9.79
CA ARG A 46 -9.74 -6.36 -10.58
C ARG A 46 -9.42 -7.83 -10.34
N TYR A 47 -10.42 -8.66 -10.42
CA TYR A 47 -10.28 -10.10 -10.41
C TYR A 47 -11.39 -10.74 -11.23
N ARG A 48 -11.02 -11.73 -12.07
CA ARG A 48 -11.93 -12.50 -12.93
C ARG A 48 -12.88 -11.60 -13.75
N GLY A 49 -12.28 -10.52 -14.33
CA GLY A 49 -12.99 -9.55 -15.17
C GLY A 49 -13.88 -8.57 -14.43
N ARG A 50 -13.90 -8.55 -13.10
CA ARG A 50 -14.73 -7.65 -12.29
C ARG A 50 -13.86 -6.70 -11.48
N ASP A 51 -14.34 -5.47 -11.29
CA ASP A 51 -13.69 -4.47 -10.45
C ASP A 51 -13.86 -4.78 -8.96
N ASN A 52 -12.90 -4.34 -8.15
CA ASN A 52 -12.98 -4.49 -6.69
C ASN A 52 -14.30 -3.97 -6.11
N VAL A 53 -14.78 -2.84 -6.60
CA VAL A 53 -16.03 -2.23 -6.13
C VAL A 53 -17.22 -3.17 -6.36
N TRP A 54 -17.26 -3.89 -7.49
CA TRP A 54 -18.29 -4.89 -7.76
C TRP A 54 -18.19 -6.06 -6.77
N TRP A 55 -16.97 -6.55 -6.49
CA TRP A 55 -16.75 -7.63 -5.52
C TRP A 55 -17.21 -7.24 -4.12
N LEU A 56 -16.87 -6.02 -3.66
CA LEU A 56 -17.33 -5.52 -2.36
C LEU A 56 -18.87 -5.53 -2.25
N GLY A 57 -19.57 -5.19 -3.36
CA GLY A 57 -21.03 -5.21 -3.39
C GLY A 57 -21.60 -6.62 -3.24
N VAL A 58 -21.20 -7.56 -4.12
CA VAL A 58 -21.79 -8.92 -4.13
C VAL A 58 -21.37 -9.77 -2.93
N LEU A 59 -20.22 -9.46 -2.31
CA LEU A 59 -19.74 -10.09 -1.08
C LEU A 59 -20.32 -9.45 0.19
N GLY A 60 -21.23 -8.47 0.06
CA GLY A 60 -21.88 -7.81 1.19
C GLY A 60 -20.95 -6.93 2.03
N LYS A 61 -19.75 -6.59 1.52
CA LYS A 61 -18.76 -5.81 2.25
C LYS A 61 -19.07 -4.32 2.32
N TRP A 62 -19.99 -3.82 1.50
CA TRP A 62 -20.52 -2.44 1.60
C TRP A 62 -21.29 -2.18 2.90
N GLU A 63 -21.96 -3.22 3.44
CA GLU A 63 -22.74 -3.12 4.66
C GLU A 63 -21.89 -3.33 5.92
N ALA A 64 -20.58 -3.54 5.76
CA ALA A 64 -19.68 -3.75 6.89
C ALA A 64 -19.61 -2.50 7.77
N LYS A 65 -20.02 -2.66 9.03
CA LYS A 65 -19.99 -1.60 10.04
C LYS A 65 -18.61 -1.55 10.68
N THR A 66 -18.14 -0.33 10.97
CA THR A 66 -16.96 -0.15 11.83
C THR A 66 -17.23 -0.79 13.19
N PRO A 67 -16.43 -1.77 13.64
CA PRO A 67 -16.75 -2.56 14.82
C PRO A 67 -16.94 -1.74 16.09
N ASN A 68 -16.15 -0.68 16.26
CA ASN A 68 -16.21 0.22 17.41
C ASN A 68 -15.98 1.68 17.02
N PRO A 69 -16.66 2.65 17.64
CA PRO A 69 -16.33 4.06 17.47
C PRO A 69 -14.86 4.32 17.86
N GLY A 70 -14.12 5.03 17.02
CA GLY A 70 -12.69 5.34 17.25
C GLY A 70 -11.71 4.26 16.82
N THR A 71 -12.17 3.13 16.29
CA THR A 71 -11.28 2.17 15.63
C THR A 71 -10.63 2.84 14.42
N GLN A 72 -9.31 2.78 14.33
CA GLN A 72 -8.59 3.29 13.18
C GLN A 72 -9.06 2.53 11.92
N HIS A 73 -9.35 3.26 10.85
CA HIS A 73 -9.60 2.64 9.56
C HIS A 73 -8.35 1.91 9.10
N VAL A 74 -8.54 0.67 8.63
CA VAL A 74 -7.46 -0.05 7.96
C VAL A 74 -7.09 0.72 6.69
N THR A 75 -5.80 0.95 6.53
CA THR A 75 -5.27 1.56 5.32
C THR A 75 -5.50 0.64 4.13
N ILE A 76 -6.15 1.13 3.09
CA ILE A 76 -6.40 0.36 1.87
C ILE A 76 -5.41 0.78 0.80
N ALA A 77 -4.60 -0.19 0.32
CA ALA A 77 -3.65 -0.01 -0.76
C ALA A 77 -4.26 -0.47 -2.09
N VAL A 78 -4.94 0.44 -2.78
CA VAL A 78 -5.48 0.23 -4.13
C VAL A 78 -5.25 1.48 -4.97
N SER A 79 -4.94 1.34 -6.26
CA SER A 79 -4.71 2.49 -7.12
C SER A 79 -5.84 2.68 -8.14
N GLY A 80 -6.29 3.93 -8.27
CA GLY A 80 -7.17 4.37 -9.38
C GLY A 80 -6.39 4.91 -10.58
N TYR A 81 -5.09 5.10 -10.46
CA TYR A 81 -4.25 5.66 -11.51
C TYR A 81 -4.11 4.71 -12.72
N ASP A 82 -4.04 5.28 -13.93
CA ASP A 82 -3.81 4.56 -15.18
C ASP A 82 -4.80 3.38 -15.38
N GLY A 83 -6.09 3.65 -15.21
CA GLY A 83 -7.16 2.66 -15.33
C GLY A 83 -7.33 1.75 -14.12
N GLY A 84 -6.57 2.00 -13.07
CA GLY A 84 -6.61 1.23 -11.83
C GLY A 84 -5.72 -0.01 -11.84
N LYS A 85 -4.86 -0.12 -10.84
CA LYS A 85 -3.90 -1.24 -10.69
C LYS A 85 -3.95 -1.80 -9.29
N THR A 86 -3.82 -3.12 -9.19
CA THR A 86 -3.53 -3.78 -7.93
C THR A 86 -2.14 -3.34 -7.46
N ILE A 87 -2.05 -2.89 -6.23
CA ILE A 87 -0.76 -2.52 -5.63
C ILE A 87 -0.01 -3.79 -5.26
N ASP A 88 1.27 -3.85 -5.65
CA ASP A 88 2.20 -4.90 -5.27
C ASP A 88 3.49 -4.21 -4.81
N PHE A 89 3.78 -4.26 -3.51
CA PHE A 89 4.94 -3.59 -2.93
C PHE A 89 6.26 -4.19 -3.42
N ARG A 90 6.30 -5.49 -3.75
CA ARG A 90 7.48 -6.13 -4.35
C ARG A 90 7.76 -5.55 -5.73
N LYS A 91 6.71 -5.32 -6.53
CA LYS A 91 6.84 -4.63 -7.83
C LYS A 91 7.29 -3.18 -7.66
N LEU A 92 6.84 -2.48 -6.61
CA LEU A 92 7.31 -1.12 -6.33
C LEU A 92 8.80 -1.11 -5.95
N ALA A 93 9.24 -2.06 -5.13
CA ALA A 93 10.66 -2.23 -4.80
C ALA A 93 11.51 -2.53 -6.04
N ASN A 94 11.05 -3.44 -6.89
CA ASN A 94 11.74 -3.78 -8.15
C ASN A 94 11.84 -2.59 -9.13
N LYS A 95 10.93 -1.62 -9.04
CA LYS A 95 10.99 -0.36 -9.80
C LYS A 95 11.98 0.65 -9.21
N GLY A 96 12.47 0.43 -8.00
CA GLY A 96 13.43 1.29 -7.33
C GLY A 96 12.88 2.11 -6.15
N ILE A 97 11.64 1.88 -5.71
CA ILE A 97 11.14 2.46 -4.46
C ILE A 97 11.73 1.68 -3.29
N LYS A 98 12.43 2.38 -2.40
CA LYS A 98 13.03 1.80 -1.20
C LYS A 98 11.96 1.66 -0.13
N LEU A 99 11.63 0.42 0.24
CA LEU A 99 10.60 0.13 1.23
C LEU A 99 11.20 0.12 2.63
N VAL A 100 10.48 0.72 3.58
CA VAL A 100 10.82 0.71 5.01
C VAL A 100 9.58 0.38 5.83
N GLY A 101 9.76 -0.10 7.05
CA GLY A 101 8.67 -0.39 7.97
C GLY A 101 7.91 0.87 8.42
N MET A 102 6.98 0.71 9.35
CA MET A 102 6.21 1.82 9.89
C MET A 102 7.13 2.84 10.58
N THR A 103 6.99 4.11 10.21
CA THR A 103 7.72 5.22 10.86
C THR A 103 7.35 5.31 12.33
N LYS A 104 8.35 5.33 13.20
CA LYS A 104 8.19 5.38 14.67
C LYS A 104 8.54 6.72 15.26
N GLU A 105 9.74 7.20 14.95
CA GLU A 105 10.35 8.31 15.66
C GLU A 105 11.30 9.09 14.74
N TYR A 106 11.41 10.39 15.00
CA TYR A 106 12.48 11.24 14.48
C TYR A 106 13.30 11.76 15.66
N LYS A 107 14.60 11.52 15.63
CA LYS A 107 15.52 11.97 16.68
C LYS A 107 16.93 12.13 16.13
N ASN A 108 17.61 13.22 16.47
CA ASN A 108 19.00 13.49 16.08
C ASN A 108 19.25 13.31 14.57
N GLU A 109 18.44 13.95 13.74
CA GLU A 109 18.51 13.90 12.27
C GLU A 109 18.31 12.50 11.66
N LYS A 110 17.85 11.54 12.46
CA LYS A 110 17.51 10.18 12.03
C LYS A 110 16.04 9.90 12.14
N ILE A 111 15.52 9.11 11.21
CA ILE A 111 14.20 8.52 11.29
C ILE A 111 14.33 7.03 11.58
N TYR A 112 13.56 6.57 12.54
CA TYR A 112 13.51 5.18 12.96
C TYR A 112 12.22 4.52 12.47
N PHE A 113 12.35 3.28 12.03
CA PHE A 113 11.26 2.46 11.53
C PHE A 113 11.06 1.21 12.39
N ALA A 114 9.85 0.69 12.41
CA ALA A 114 9.59 -0.62 12.98
C ALA A 114 10.23 -1.72 12.11
N ASP A 115 10.65 -2.79 12.74
CA ASP A 115 11.06 -4.02 12.06
C ASP A 115 9.82 -4.88 11.75
N ASP A 116 8.89 -4.30 10.98
CA ASP A 116 7.57 -4.88 10.70
C ASP A 116 7.22 -4.92 9.20
N LEU A 117 8.15 -4.49 8.33
CA LEU A 117 7.89 -4.38 6.89
C LEU A 117 7.41 -5.70 6.29
N LYS A 118 8.15 -6.79 6.54
CA LYS A 118 7.76 -8.12 6.04
C LYS A 118 6.39 -8.54 6.56
N LYS A 119 6.16 -8.37 7.85
CA LYS A 119 4.87 -8.70 8.48
C LYS A 119 3.71 -7.93 7.86
N ASN A 120 3.90 -6.63 7.59
CA ASN A 120 2.87 -5.79 6.98
C ASN A 120 2.57 -6.22 5.54
N ILE A 121 3.59 -6.56 4.76
CA ILE A 121 3.42 -7.08 3.40
C ILE A 121 2.72 -8.44 3.40
N ASP A 122 3.16 -9.38 4.23
CA ASP A 122 2.54 -10.70 4.34
C ASP A 122 1.06 -10.63 4.76
N ASN A 123 0.71 -9.70 5.65
CA ASN A 123 -0.68 -9.48 6.04
C ASN A 123 -1.52 -8.90 4.89
N GLY A 124 -0.97 -7.97 4.12
CA GLY A 124 -1.60 -7.47 2.90
C GLY A 124 -1.84 -8.58 1.86
N ASP A 125 -0.87 -9.49 1.70
CA ASP A 125 -1.00 -10.64 0.81
C ASP A 125 -2.08 -11.62 1.28
N LYS A 126 -2.18 -11.88 2.59
CA LYS A 126 -3.27 -12.70 3.16
C LYS A 126 -4.63 -12.08 2.92
N ASN A 127 -4.77 -10.77 3.12
CA ASN A 127 -6.01 -10.05 2.81
C ASN A 127 -6.36 -10.19 1.32
N PHE A 128 -5.38 -10.00 0.44
CA PHE A 128 -5.55 -10.16 -1.01
C PHE A 128 -6.08 -11.55 -1.36
N LEU A 129 -5.39 -12.61 -0.91
CA LEU A 129 -5.77 -13.99 -1.20
C LEU A 129 -7.14 -14.35 -0.63
N SER A 130 -7.48 -13.88 0.58
CA SER A 130 -8.80 -14.09 1.18
C SER A 130 -9.92 -13.53 0.31
N LEU A 131 -9.72 -12.36 -0.30
CA LEU A 131 -10.69 -11.77 -1.21
C LEU A 131 -10.83 -12.56 -2.52
N LEU A 132 -9.74 -13.13 -3.04
CA LEU A 132 -9.80 -14.02 -4.20
C LEU A 132 -10.57 -15.30 -3.86
N ASP A 133 -10.33 -15.88 -2.68
CA ASP A 133 -11.01 -17.09 -2.23
C ASP A 133 -12.52 -16.85 -2.08
N GLU A 134 -12.92 -15.75 -1.43
CA GLU A 134 -14.32 -15.35 -1.30
C GLU A 134 -14.99 -15.11 -2.68
N ALA A 135 -14.26 -14.51 -3.62
CA ALA A 135 -14.76 -14.28 -4.98
C ALA A 135 -14.95 -15.60 -5.74
N ASP A 136 -13.98 -16.53 -5.64
CA ASP A 136 -14.10 -17.85 -6.27
C ASP A 136 -15.24 -18.66 -5.68
N GLU A 137 -15.43 -18.62 -4.37
CA GLU A 137 -16.56 -19.26 -3.69
C GLU A 137 -17.91 -18.66 -4.15
N TYR A 138 -17.99 -17.34 -4.26
CA TYR A 138 -19.19 -16.66 -4.78
C TYR A 138 -19.51 -17.08 -6.21
N ILE A 139 -18.52 -17.15 -7.10
CA ILE A 139 -18.69 -17.61 -8.48
C ILE A 139 -19.22 -19.02 -8.51
N LYS A 140 -18.62 -19.93 -7.74
CA LYS A 140 -19.03 -21.34 -7.65
C LYS A 140 -20.48 -21.48 -7.15
N ASN A 141 -20.82 -20.80 -6.06
CA ASN A 141 -22.12 -20.90 -5.41
C ASN A 141 -23.26 -20.32 -6.28
N ASN A 142 -22.95 -19.39 -7.15
CA ASN A 142 -23.91 -18.75 -8.06
C ASN A 142 -23.83 -19.29 -9.50
N ASN A 143 -23.05 -20.33 -9.76
CA ASN A 143 -22.85 -20.93 -11.09
C ASN A 143 -22.50 -19.88 -12.18
N LEU A 144 -21.64 -18.90 -11.84
CA LEU A 144 -21.24 -17.85 -12.77
C LEU A 144 -20.10 -18.34 -13.67
N ASN A 145 -20.14 -17.94 -14.94
CA ASN A 145 -19.09 -18.23 -15.93
C ASN A 145 -18.19 -17.01 -16.10
N PHE A 146 -17.25 -16.79 -15.18
CA PHE A 146 -16.23 -15.76 -15.28
C PHE A 146 -14.88 -16.34 -15.73
N PRO A 147 -14.03 -15.55 -16.40
CA PRO A 147 -12.71 -16.01 -16.81
C PRO A 147 -11.91 -16.48 -15.61
N GLU A 148 -11.09 -17.52 -15.77
CA GLU A 148 -10.14 -17.92 -14.75
C GLU A 148 -8.89 -17.03 -14.80
N GLU A 149 -8.26 -16.81 -13.66
CA GLU A 149 -7.14 -15.89 -13.48
C GLU A 149 -6.15 -16.45 -12.43
N PRO A 150 -5.61 -17.68 -12.66
CA PRO A 150 -4.74 -18.35 -11.70
C PRO A 150 -3.46 -17.56 -11.38
N GLU A 151 -2.94 -16.80 -12.36
CA GLU A 151 -1.77 -15.93 -12.22
C GLU A 151 -1.96 -14.81 -11.19
N ALA A 152 -3.22 -14.46 -10.84
CA ALA A 152 -3.48 -13.48 -9.79
C ALA A 152 -2.98 -13.92 -8.40
N ARG A 153 -2.74 -15.23 -8.21
CA ARG A 153 -2.24 -15.82 -6.96
C ARG A 153 -0.71 -15.89 -6.90
N GLU A 154 -0.03 -15.48 -7.94
CA GLU A 154 1.43 -15.49 -8.01
C GLU A 154 2.00 -14.18 -7.46
N PHE A 155 2.98 -14.27 -6.57
CA PHE A 155 3.71 -13.14 -6.03
C PHE A 155 5.15 -13.10 -6.53
N ASN A 156 5.66 -11.89 -6.72
CA ASN A 156 7.09 -11.74 -6.95
C ASN A 156 7.89 -12.15 -5.70
N PRO A 157 9.13 -12.61 -5.86
CA PRO A 157 10.03 -12.84 -4.74
C PRO A 157 10.20 -11.58 -3.88
N ASP A 158 10.43 -11.78 -2.58
CA ASP A 158 10.74 -10.68 -1.67
C ASP A 158 12.04 -9.98 -2.08
N HIS A 159 11.97 -8.66 -2.20
CA HIS A 159 13.14 -7.82 -2.43
C HIS A 159 14.01 -7.74 -1.16
N ASP A 160 15.29 -7.39 -1.31
CA ASP A 160 16.23 -7.24 -0.19
C ASP A 160 15.73 -6.29 0.90
N TYR A 161 15.00 -5.23 0.56
CA TYR A 161 14.38 -4.33 1.55
C TYR A 161 13.38 -5.06 2.48
N ILE A 162 12.75 -6.13 2.01
CA ILE A 162 11.78 -6.90 2.78
C ILE A 162 12.47 -7.93 3.67
N THR A 163 13.55 -8.55 3.16
CA THR A 163 14.32 -9.59 3.88
C THR A 163 15.38 -9.03 4.82
N LYS A 164 15.87 -7.82 4.53
CA LYS A 164 16.87 -7.09 5.31
C LYS A 164 16.38 -5.65 5.52
N PRO A 165 15.39 -5.44 6.39
CA PRO A 165 14.73 -4.15 6.51
C PRO A 165 15.65 -3.06 7.00
N ILE A 166 15.49 -1.86 6.43
CA ILE A 166 16.11 -0.63 6.92
C ILE A 166 15.32 -0.17 8.15
N THR A 167 15.95 -0.15 9.30
CA THR A 167 15.30 0.25 10.57
C THR A 167 15.64 1.67 11.01
N GLU A 168 16.64 2.29 10.42
CA GLU A 168 16.94 3.71 10.60
C GLU A 168 17.47 4.33 9.30
N LEU A 169 17.22 5.61 9.11
CA LEU A 169 17.77 6.44 8.06
C LEU A 169 18.28 7.75 8.66
N ASP A 170 19.55 8.03 8.44
CA ASP A 170 20.12 9.36 8.63
C ASP A 170 19.66 10.24 7.45
N LEU A 171 19.03 11.39 7.74
CA LEU A 171 18.45 12.25 6.70
C LEU A 171 19.50 12.92 5.83
N ILE A 172 20.70 13.17 6.39
CA ILE A 172 21.80 13.81 5.67
C ILE A 172 22.43 12.79 4.72
N GLU A 173 22.82 11.63 5.24
CA GLU A 173 23.47 10.57 4.46
C GLU A 173 22.53 10.02 3.37
N SER A 174 21.25 9.80 3.68
CA SER A 174 20.24 9.36 2.71
C SER A 174 19.75 10.48 1.80
N ARG A 175 20.26 11.71 1.97
CA ARG A 175 19.89 12.89 1.17
C ARG A 175 18.37 13.16 1.15
N ILE A 176 17.65 12.75 2.19
CA ILE A 176 16.20 13.00 2.31
C ILE A 176 16.00 14.49 2.60
N LYS A 177 15.39 15.21 1.66
CA LYS A 177 15.12 16.65 1.76
C LYS A 177 13.62 16.95 1.92
N THR A 178 12.78 15.95 1.71
CA THR A 178 11.33 16.11 1.80
C THR A 178 10.72 14.90 2.48
N VAL A 179 9.80 15.14 3.42
CA VAL A 179 8.93 14.11 3.99
C VAL A 179 7.50 14.45 3.62
N ILE A 180 6.78 13.50 3.03
CA ILE A 180 5.37 13.63 2.67
C ILE A 180 4.55 12.70 3.57
N TRP A 181 3.66 13.28 4.37
CA TRP A 181 2.76 12.53 5.22
C TRP A 181 1.51 12.16 4.43
N ALA A 182 1.38 10.89 4.07
CA ALA A 182 0.23 10.31 3.39
C ALA A 182 -0.58 9.41 4.35
N THR A 183 -0.72 9.86 5.60
CA THR A 183 -1.27 9.09 6.72
C THR A 183 -2.77 9.25 6.93
N GLY A 184 -3.45 9.90 5.98
CA GLY A 184 -4.88 10.20 6.07
C GLY A 184 -5.17 11.51 6.82
N TYR A 185 -6.46 11.72 7.10
CA TYR A 185 -6.97 12.92 7.74
C TYR A 185 -7.92 12.55 8.87
N SER A 186 -7.93 13.35 9.93
CA SER A 186 -8.98 13.29 10.95
C SER A 186 -10.04 14.34 10.67
N HIS A 187 -11.30 13.99 10.91
CA HIS A 187 -12.40 14.95 10.83
C HIS A 187 -12.39 15.87 12.03
N ASN A 188 -12.56 17.16 11.80
CA ASN A 188 -12.79 18.13 12.85
C ASN A 188 -14.02 18.97 12.47
N PHE A 189 -15.14 18.73 13.13
CA PHE A 189 -16.41 19.42 12.90
C PHE A 189 -16.74 20.42 14.04
N ASN A 190 -15.73 20.96 14.69
CA ASN A 190 -15.88 21.93 15.80
C ASN A 190 -16.25 23.34 15.29
N TRP A 191 -17.29 23.44 14.46
CA TRP A 191 -17.81 24.70 13.89
C TRP A 191 -19.32 24.75 13.92
#